data_36b1fa7d01a38aae13dcb8eba1c81100
#
_entry.id   36b1fa7d01a38aae13dcb8eba1c81100
#
_cell.length_a   1.000
_cell.length_b   1.000
_cell.length_c   1.000
_cell.angle_alpha   90.00
_cell.angle_beta   90.00
_cell.angle_gamma   90.00
#
_symmetry.space_group_name_H-M   'P 1'
#
loop_
_entity.id
_entity.type
_entity.pdbx_description
1 polymer ?
#
loop_
_entity_poly.entity_id
_entity_poly.type
_entity_poly.pdbx_seq_one_letter_code
_entity_poly.pdbx_strand_id
1 'polypeptide(L)'
;MRVLLTGAAGSIGRVVTVGLADRGHQIIGLDRVVEPEGFEGPWHSVDCADPDAVASVFEAESPDAVVHLAGKPDEGSLPESLTSHVLTTAALLDAMVEHDVQRIVYASSNHAVGRTPRPPDSSTQIGDDVRPRPDTFYGVSKVAAEAVLSLYADRYGLDAVSCRIGSFLPQPETARHLSTWLSHDDCVRMIEAALTAAAPGYAVLYGISANTRRWWDLEPGRRLGYEPADDAEEFADSVPARSEDEFEAAHVGGPFAGEEFYRPALDRP
;
A
#
# COMPACT_ATOMS: atom_id res chain seq x y z
N MET A 1 -12.47 -12.08 11.39
CA MET A 1 -13.01 -11.93 10.02
C MET A 1 -12.34 -12.94 9.11
N ARG A 2 -13.01 -13.34 8.03
CA ARG A 2 -12.42 -14.02 6.88
C ARG A 2 -11.88 -12.96 5.91
N VAL A 3 -10.57 -12.89 5.75
CA VAL A 3 -9.91 -11.82 4.99
C VAL A 3 -9.30 -12.40 3.71
N LEU A 4 -9.77 -11.94 2.55
CA LEU A 4 -9.14 -12.23 1.27
C LEU A 4 -7.90 -11.33 1.12
N LEU A 5 -6.73 -11.95 1.16
CA LEU A 5 -5.44 -11.27 1.03
C LEU A 5 -4.87 -11.55 -0.36
N THR A 6 -4.90 -10.56 -1.24
CA THR A 6 -4.27 -10.68 -2.56
C THR A 6 -2.81 -10.27 -2.51
N GLY A 7 -1.95 -10.87 -3.32
CA GLY A 7 -0.51 -10.68 -3.21
C GLY A 7 0.07 -11.35 -1.96
N ALA A 8 -0.57 -12.41 -1.48
CA ALA A 8 -0.25 -13.08 -0.22
C ALA A 8 1.17 -13.70 -0.20
N ALA A 9 1.73 -14.06 -1.36
CA ALA A 9 3.09 -14.56 -1.46
C ALA A 9 4.17 -13.45 -1.51
N GLY A 10 3.77 -12.18 -1.64
CA GLY A 10 4.67 -11.03 -1.68
C GLY A 10 5.33 -10.72 -0.33
N SER A 11 6.28 -9.78 -0.32
CA SER A 11 7.02 -9.41 0.90
C SER A 11 6.09 -8.90 2.01
N ILE A 12 5.18 -7.98 1.71
CA ILE A 12 4.17 -7.48 2.66
C ILE A 12 3.16 -8.59 2.97
N GLY A 13 2.68 -9.31 1.95
CA GLY A 13 1.67 -10.35 2.09
C GLY A 13 2.03 -11.41 3.11
N ARG A 14 3.25 -11.91 3.09
CA ARG A 14 3.76 -12.93 4.03
C ARG A 14 3.74 -12.43 5.49
N VAL A 15 4.16 -11.20 5.73
CA VAL A 15 4.16 -10.61 7.06
C VAL A 15 2.74 -10.37 7.56
N VAL A 16 1.89 -9.81 6.69
CA VAL A 16 0.48 -9.51 7.03
C VAL A 16 -0.31 -10.79 7.26
N THR A 17 -0.06 -11.86 6.48
CA THR A 17 -0.70 -13.17 6.69
C THR A 17 -0.50 -13.66 8.11
N VAL A 18 0.74 -13.73 8.57
CA VAL A 18 1.07 -14.19 9.93
C VAL A 18 0.49 -13.24 10.98
N GLY A 19 0.74 -11.94 10.82
CA GLY A 19 0.33 -10.95 11.80
C GLY A 19 -1.18 -10.80 11.97
N LEU A 20 -1.99 -10.99 10.92
CA LEU A 20 -3.45 -11.00 11.02
C LEU A 20 -3.99 -12.33 11.56
N ALA A 21 -3.37 -13.46 11.22
CA ALA A 21 -3.72 -14.77 11.79
C ALA A 21 -3.51 -14.77 13.31
N ASP A 22 -2.40 -14.23 13.80
CA ASP A 22 -2.12 -14.07 15.24
C ASP A 22 -3.16 -13.18 15.96
N ARG A 23 -3.86 -12.30 15.24
CA ARG A 23 -4.97 -11.47 15.71
C ARG A 23 -6.34 -12.12 15.58
N GLY A 24 -6.38 -13.39 15.16
CA GLY A 24 -7.59 -14.20 15.06
C GLY A 24 -8.39 -14.02 13.77
N HIS A 25 -7.81 -13.46 12.72
CA HIS A 25 -8.40 -13.47 11.39
C HIS A 25 -8.13 -14.81 10.68
N GLN A 26 -9.07 -15.22 9.82
CA GLN A 26 -8.88 -16.33 8.90
C GLN A 26 -8.43 -15.76 7.55
N ILE A 27 -7.27 -16.15 7.09
CA ILE A 27 -6.70 -15.63 5.86
C ILE A 27 -6.99 -16.54 4.69
N ILE A 28 -7.54 -15.97 3.64
CA ILE A 28 -7.72 -16.59 2.33
C ILE A 28 -6.65 -15.99 1.42
N GLY A 29 -5.64 -16.79 1.05
CA GLY A 29 -4.54 -16.33 0.21
C GLY A 29 -4.92 -16.33 -1.27
N LEU A 30 -4.62 -15.24 -1.97
CA LEU A 30 -4.74 -15.15 -3.43
C LEU A 30 -3.46 -14.56 -4.01
N ASP A 31 -2.86 -15.29 -4.94
CA ASP A 31 -1.68 -14.83 -5.67
C ASP A 31 -1.60 -15.56 -7.03
N ARG A 32 -0.76 -15.08 -7.95
CA ARG A 32 -0.49 -15.77 -9.22
C ARG A 32 0.42 -17.00 -9.09
N VAL A 33 1.15 -17.08 -7.98
CA VAL A 33 2.06 -18.19 -7.72
C VAL A 33 1.36 -19.31 -6.96
N VAL A 34 2.00 -20.47 -6.91
CA VAL A 34 1.55 -21.61 -6.11
C VAL A 34 1.63 -21.29 -4.62
N GLU A 35 0.83 -21.97 -3.83
CA GLU A 35 0.80 -21.85 -2.39
C GLU A 35 2.21 -21.94 -1.78
N PRO A 36 2.63 -20.93 -0.97
CA PRO A 36 3.89 -21.00 -0.24
C PRO A 36 3.88 -22.10 0.82
N GLU A 37 5.01 -22.73 1.02
CA GLU A 37 5.18 -23.70 2.12
C GLU A 37 4.85 -23.03 3.47
N GLY A 38 4.02 -23.72 4.27
CA GLY A 38 3.62 -23.25 5.60
C GLY A 38 2.50 -22.21 5.61
N PHE A 39 1.85 -21.92 4.49
CA PHE A 39 0.64 -21.12 4.49
C PHE A 39 -0.50 -21.91 5.15
N GLU A 40 -1.22 -21.25 6.06
CA GLU A 40 -2.38 -21.85 6.74
C GLU A 40 -3.68 -21.18 6.27
N GLY A 41 -4.52 -21.93 5.58
CA GLY A 41 -5.80 -21.46 5.08
C GLY A 41 -6.08 -21.81 3.62
N PRO A 42 -7.22 -21.39 3.05
CA PRO A 42 -7.50 -21.54 1.63
C PRO A 42 -6.52 -20.74 0.77
N TRP A 43 -6.06 -21.35 -0.34
CA TRP A 43 -5.18 -20.69 -1.30
C TRP A 43 -5.72 -20.77 -2.71
N HIS A 44 -5.71 -19.64 -3.41
CA HIS A 44 -6.14 -19.52 -4.80
C HIS A 44 -5.02 -18.98 -5.69
N SER A 45 -4.56 -19.81 -6.65
CA SER A 45 -3.58 -19.39 -7.65
C SER A 45 -4.29 -18.69 -8.82
N VAL A 46 -4.61 -17.41 -8.65
CA VAL A 46 -5.44 -16.60 -9.55
C VAL A 46 -4.75 -15.28 -9.89
N ASP A 47 -4.90 -14.82 -11.15
CA ASP A 47 -4.55 -13.46 -11.54
C ASP A 47 -5.72 -12.52 -11.21
N CYS A 48 -5.49 -11.51 -10.37
CA CYS A 48 -6.50 -10.49 -10.07
C CYS A 48 -6.96 -9.67 -11.29
N ALA A 49 -6.27 -9.77 -12.42
CA ALA A 49 -6.69 -9.17 -13.67
C ALA A 49 -7.75 -10.00 -14.44
N ASP A 50 -8.09 -11.19 -13.95
CA ASP A 50 -9.15 -12.04 -14.47
C ASP A 50 -10.41 -11.90 -13.60
N PRO A 51 -11.44 -11.12 -14.03
CA PRO A 51 -12.62 -10.85 -13.22
C PRO A 51 -13.44 -12.12 -12.90
N ASP A 52 -13.54 -13.07 -13.85
CA ASP A 52 -14.33 -14.29 -13.66
C ASP A 52 -13.68 -15.20 -12.62
N ALA A 53 -12.34 -15.30 -12.65
CA ALA A 53 -11.59 -16.05 -11.66
C ALA A 53 -11.67 -15.40 -10.26
N VAL A 54 -11.62 -14.07 -10.19
CA VAL A 54 -11.81 -13.31 -8.93
C VAL A 54 -13.22 -13.57 -8.38
N ALA A 55 -14.28 -13.42 -9.17
CA ALA A 55 -15.65 -13.66 -8.74
C ALA A 55 -15.84 -15.09 -8.21
N SER A 56 -15.24 -16.09 -8.87
CA SER A 56 -15.28 -17.49 -8.42
C SER A 56 -14.66 -17.69 -7.03
N VAL A 57 -13.62 -16.93 -6.67
CA VAL A 57 -13.03 -16.96 -5.32
C VAL A 57 -14.00 -16.37 -4.28
N PHE A 58 -14.68 -15.26 -4.60
CA PHE A 58 -15.68 -14.68 -3.69
C PHE A 58 -16.85 -15.61 -3.46
N GLU A 59 -17.34 -16.29 -4.52
CA GLU A 59 -18.40 -17.29 -4.41
C GLU A 59 -17.99 -18.47 -3.51
N ALA A 60 -16.76 -18.97 -3.69
CA ALA A 60 -16.27 -20.13 -2.93
C ALA A 60 -15.99 -19.79 -1.46
N GLU A 61 -15.43 -18.62 -1.18
CA GLU A 61 -14.87 -18.30 0.13
C GLU A 61 -15.72 -17.36 0.97
N SER A 62 -16.59 -16.56 0.36
CA SER A 62 -17.43 -15.58 1.06
C SER A 62 -16.62 -14.74 2.07
N PRO A 63 -15.62 -13.94 1.65
CA PRO A 63 -14.80 -13.16 2.55
C PRO A 63 -15.59 -12.02 3.19
N ASP A 64 -15.24 -11.65 4.43
CA ASP A 64 -15.81 -10.48 5.11
C ASP A 64 -15.15 -9.16 4.67
N ALA A 65 -13.87 -9.23 4.24
CA ALA A 65 -13.07 -8.08 3.86
C ALA A 65 -11.94 -8.47 2.88
N VAL A 66 -11.41 -7.47 2.18
CA VAL A 66 -10.29 -7.62 1.24
C VAL A 66 -9.09 -6.79 1.72
N VAL A 67 -7.90 -7.40 1.70
CA VAL A 67 -6.61 -6.70 1.75
C VAL A 67 -5.93 -6.86 0.41
N HIS A 68 -5.88 -5.77 -0.37
CA HIS A 68 -5.37 -5.80 -1.73
C HIS A 68 -3.92 -5.32 -1.79
N LEU A 69 -2.98 -6.28 -1.81
CA LEU A 69 -1.54 -6.05 -1.94
C LEU A 69 -0.99 -6.48 -3.31
N ALA A 70 -1.78 -7.19 -4.11
CA ALA A 70 -1.36 -7.65 -5.43
C ALA A 70 -1.04 -6.47 -6.35
N GLY A 71 0.07 -6.57 -7.05
CA GLY A 71 0.53 -5.59 -8.03
C GLY A 71 2.04 -5.64 -8.19
N LYS A 72 2.52 -5.21 -9.36
CA LYS A 72 3.95 -5.14 -9.65
C LYS A 72 4.54 -3.89 -8.97
N PRO A 73 5.48 -4.02 -8.02
CA PRO A 73 5.97 -2.89 -7.24
C PRO A 73 6.97 -2.00 -7.98
N ASP A 74 7.36 -2.37 -9.20
CA ASP A 74 8.40 -1.71 -9.98
C ASP A 74 7.82 -0.78 -11.04
N GLU A 75 8.64 0.19 -11.49
CA GLU A 75 8.35 0.99 -12.66
C GLU A 75 8.24 0.11 -13.91
N GLY A 76 7.24 0.38 -14.71
CA GLY A 76 6.96 -0.30 -15.98
C GLY A 76 6.40 0.66 -17.01
N SER A 77 5.89 0.14 -18.12
CA SER A 77 5.12 0.96 -19.04
C SER A 77 3.78 1.37 -18.41
N LEU A 78 3.20 2.49 -18.87
CA LEU A 78 1.90 2.93 -18.38
C LEU A 78 0.80 1.86 -18.53
N PRO A 79 0.64 1.16 -19.67
CA PRO A 79 -0.35 0.09 -19.79
C PRO A 79 -0.15 -1.05 -18.78
N GLU A 80 1.09 -1.49 -18.56
CA GLU A 80 1.40 -2.54 -17.58
C GLU A 80 1.03 -2.09 -16.16
N SER A 81 1.40 -0.86 -15.79
CA SER A 81 1.09 -0.30 -14.47
C SER A 81 -0.41 -0.16 -14.25
N LEU A 82 -1.15 0.31 -15.27
CA LEU A 82 -2.61 0.41 -15.19
C LEU A 82 -3.27 -0.97 -15.08
N THR A 83 -2.83 -1.95 -15.84
CA THR A 83 -3.34 -3.33 -15.72
C THR A 83 -3.07 -3.88 -14.33
N SER A 84 -1.83 -3.75 -13.86
CA SER A 84 -1.39 -4.35 -12.59
C SER A 84 -2.04 -3.73 -11.35
N HIS A 85 -2.48 -2.47 -11.39
CA HIS A 85 -2.98 -1.78 -10.21
C HIS A 85 -4.42 -1.28 -10.35
N VAL A 86 -4.84 -0.85 -11.53
CA VAL A 86 -6.17 -0.27 -11.73
C VAL A 86 -7.19 -1.35 -12.10
N LEU A 87 -6.86 -2.18 -13.11
CA LEU A 87 -7.80 -3.22 -13.55
C LEU A 87 -7.95 -4.33 -12.51
N THR A 88 -6.88 -4.70 -11.82
CA THR A 88 -6.94 -5.66 -10.71
C THR A 88 -7.81 -5.13 -9.56
N THR A 89 -7.66 -3.83 -9.20
CA THR A 89 -8.50 -3.19 -8.19
C THR A 89 -9.96 -3.15 -8.62
N ALA A 90 -10.23 -2.81 -9.88
CA ALA A 90 -11.59 -2.75 -10.40
C ALA A 90 -12.28 -4.13 -10.36
N ALA A 91 -11.59 -5.21 -10.79
CA ALA A 91 -12.12 -6.57 -10.75
C ALA A 91 -12.49 -7.00 -9.31
N LEU A 92 -11.66 -6.67 -8.33
CA LEU A 92 -11.96 -6.95 -6.92
C LEU A 92 -13.16 -6.15 -6.42
N LEU A 93 -13.25 -4.87 -6.77
CA LEU A 93 -14.35 -4.01 -6.35
C LEU A 93 -15.68 -4.44 -6.96
N ASP A 94 -15.69 -4.86 -8.22
CA ASP A 94 -16.88 -5.42 -8.87
C ASP A 94 -17.36 -6.68 -8.15
N ALA A 95 -16.45 -7.62 -7.87
CA ALA A 95 -16.78 -8.83 -7.11
C ALA A 95 -17.25 -8.51 -5.67
N MET A 96 -16.65 -7.52 -5.01
CA MET A 96 -17.10 -7.06 -3.68
C MET A 96 -18.54 -6.55 -3.71
N VAL A 97 -18.90 -5.76 -4.72
CA VAL A 97 -20.28 -5.25 -4.87
C VAL A 97 -21.25 -6.41 -5.14
N GLU A 98 -20.88 -7.35 -6.01
CA GLU A 98 -21.73 -8.52 -6.34
C GLU A 98 -21.96 -9.45 -5.15
N HIS A 99 -21.00 -9.54 -4.23
CA HIS A 99 -21.03 -10.44 -3.07
C HIS A 99 -21.27 -9.72 -1.72
N ASP A 100 -21.71 -8.46 -1.72
CA ASP A 100 -22.00 -7.66 -0.53
C ASP A 100 -20.82 -7.51 0.45
N VAL A 101 -19.56 -7.57 -0.02
CA VAL A 101 -18.36 -7.35 0.79
C VAL A 101 -18.07 -5.85 0.85
N GLN A 102 -18.07 -5.27 2.06
CA GLN A 102 -18.05 -3.82 2.23
C GLN A 102 -16.67 -3.22 2.49
N ARG A 103 -15.68 -4.01 2.95
CA ARG A 103 -14.39 -3.50 3.41
C ARG A 103 -13.24 -3.87 2.48
N ILE A 104 -12.48 -2.84 2.05
CA ILE A 104 -11.19 -3.04 1.36
C ILE A 104 -10.09 -2.16 1.96
N VAL A 105 -8.92 -2.78 2.21
CA VAL A 105 -7.66 -2.09 2.50
C VAL A 105 -6.75 -2.22 1.29
N TYR A 106 -6.34 -1.11 0.72
CA TYR A 106 -5.54 -1.06 -0.50
C TYR A 106 -4.11 -0.60 -0.21
N ALA A 107 -3.13 -1.36 -0.69
CA ALA A 107 -1.72 -0.95 -0.67
C ALA A 107 -1.47 0.11 -1.75
N SER A 108 -1.70 1.38 -1.42
CA SER A 108 -1.21 2.51 -2.19
C SER A 108 0.28 2.75 -1.90
N SER A 109 0.82 3.85 -2.34
CA SER A 109 2.25 4.14 -2.23
C SER A 109 2.50 5.63 -1.99
N ASN A 110 3.61 5.94 -1.31
CA ASN A 110 4.16 7.29 -1.25
C ASN A 110 4.47 7.87 -2.65
N HIS A 111 4.65 7.01 -3.67
CA HIS A 111 4.84 7.41 -5.08
C HIS A 111 3.60 8.08 -5.70
N ALA A 112 2.41 7.94 -5.12
CA ALA A 112 1.23 8.72 -5.49
C ALA A 112 1.44 10.24 -5.29
N VAL A 113 2.31 10.60 -4.37
CA VAL A 113 2.70 11.99 -4.05
C VAL A 113 4.21 12.23 -4.19
N GLY A 114 4.92 11.36 -4.88
CA GLY A 114 6.38 11.27 -4.91
C GLY A 114 7.10 12.54 -5.37
N ARG A 115 6.50 13.35 -6.25
CA ARG A 115 7.03 14.67 -6.69
C ARG A 115 6.74 15.81 -5.71
N THR A 116 6.11 15.53 -4.57
CA THR A 116 5.94 16.53 -3.53
C THR A 116 7.30 16.85 -2.92
N PRO A 117 7.71 18.14 -2.85
CA PRO A 117 8.93 18.53 -2.16
C PRO A 117 8.86 18.11 -0.69
N ARG A 118 9.97 17.66 -0.16
CA ARG A 118 10.11 17.43 1.27
C ARG A 118 9.86 18.75 2.02
N PRO A 119 9.09 18.74 3.11
CA PRO A 119 8.97 19.92 3.98
C PRO A 119 10.34 20.39 4.51
N PRO A 120 10.56 21.70 4.64
CA PRO A 120 11.86 22.24 5.05
C PRO A 120 12.23 21.88 6.49
N ASP A 121 11.25 21.60 7.30
CA ASP A 121 11.41 21.25 8.71
C ASP A 121 10.29 20.33 9.22
N SER A 122 10.45 19.78 10.41
CA SER A 122 9.53 18.84 11.03
C SER A 122 8.22 19.48 11.57
N SER A 123 8.11 20.81 11.56
CA SER A 123 6.89 21.51 11.99
C SER A 123 5.81 21.50 10.91
N THR A 124 6.21 21.26 9.66
CA THR A 124 5.30 21.11 8.52
C THR A 124 5.27 19.64 8.12
N GLN A 125 4.09 19.04 8.15
CA GLN A 125 3.90 17.65 7.72
C GLN A 125 2.95 17.59 6.50
N ILE A 126 3.15 16.57 5.68
CA ILE A 126 2.34 16.34 4.47
C ILE A 126 1.08 15.58 4.92
N GLY A 127 -0.09 16.20 4.80
CA GLY A 127 -1.38 15.62 5.11
C GLY A 127 -1.91 14.68 4.02
N ASP A 128 -3.01 13.99 4.34
CA ASP A 128 -3.71 13.08 3.43
C ASP A 128 -4.40 13.80 2.26
N ASP A 129 -4.70 15.09 2.43
CA ASP A 129 -5.33 15.97 1.44
C ASP A 129 -4.35 16.59 0.43
N VAL A 130 -3.05 16.28 0.54
CA VAL A 130 -2.05 16.78 -0.40
C VAL A 130 -2.40 16.36 -1.84
N ARG A 131 -2.33 17.32 -2.76
CA ARG A 131 -2.57 17.06 -4.18
C ARG A 131 -1.69 15.91 -4.67
N PRO A 132 -2.24 14.91 -5.38
CA PRO A 132 -1.45 13.86 -6.04
C PRO A 132 -0.40 14.46 -6.98
N ARG A 133 0.84 14.03 -6.83
CA ARG A 133 2.00 14.39 -7.64
C ARG A 133 2.88 13.17 -7.86
N PRO A 134 2.41 12.21 -8.67
CA PRO A 134 3.15 10.97 -8.90
C PRO A 134 4.51 11.25 -9.57
N ASP A 135 5.48 10.42 -9.28
CA ASP A 135 6.86 10.51 -9.82
C ASP A 135 7.13 9.51 -10.95
N THR A 136 6.32 8.46 -11.05
CA THR A 136 6.48 7.31 -11.93
C THR A 136 5.14 6.90 -12.54
N PHE A 137 5.12 6.05 -13.57
CA PHE A 137 3.88 5.41 -14.05
C PHE A 137 3.29 4.47 -13.00
N TYR A 138 4.13 3.85 -12.17
CA TYR A 138 3.67 3.16 -10.97
C TYR A 138 2.91 4.10 -10.05
N GLY A 139 3.47 5.26 -9.72
CA GLY A 139 2.79 6.30 -8.92
C GLY A 139 1.48 6.78 -9.55
N VAL A 140 1.45 6.99 -10.88
CA VAL A 140 0.22 7.33 -11.63
C VAL A 140 -0.84 6.25 -11.45
N SER A 141 -0.47 4.97 -11.56
CA SER A 141 -1.43 3.88 -11.41
C SER A 141 -1.98 3.78 -9.98
N LYS A 142 -1.17 4.08 -8.95
CA LYS A 142 -1.63 4.16 -7.56
C LYS A 142 -2.66 5.29 -7.35
N VAL A 143 -2.41 6.47 -7.91
CA VAL A 143 -3.40 7.58 -7.91
C VAL A 143 -4.69 7.19 -8.61
N ALA A 144 -4.59 6.53 -9.75
CA ALA A 144 -5.78 6.09 -10.50
C ALA A 144 -6.58 5.04 -9.71
N ALA A 145 -5.91 4.09 -9.05
CA ALA A 145 -6.59 3.10 -8.19
C ALA A 145 -7.24 3.76 -6.96
N GLU A 146 -6.58 4.75 -6.31
CA GLU A 146 -7.19 5.56 -5.25
C GLU A 146 -8.48 6.24 -5.72
N ALA A 147 -8.49 6.79 -6.95
CA ALA A 147 -9.68 7.41 -7.52
C ALA A 147 -10.81 6.41 -7.81
N VAL A 148 -10.47 5.18 -8.25
CA VAL A 148 -11.47 4.11 -8.43
C VAL A 148 -12.06 3.69 -7.09
N LEU A 149 -11.24 3.51 -6.05
CA LEU A 149 -11.69 3.19 -4.69
C LEU A 149 -12.66 4.27 -4.15
N SER A 150 -12.30 5.55 -4.30
CA SER A 150 -13.17 6.68 -3.91
C SER A 150 -14.50 6.64 -4.65
N LEU A 151 -14.49 6.37 -5.96
CA LEU A 151 -15.71 6.26 -6.76
C LEU A 151 -16.63 5.15 -6.27
N TYR A 152 -16.05 3.96 -5.91
CA TYR A 152 -16.84 2.84 -5.41
C TYR A 152 -17.37 3.09 -4.01
N ALA A 153 -16.61 3.78 -3.14
CA ALA A 153 -17.12 4.23 -1.86
C ALA A 153 -18.34 5.15 -2.03
N ASP A 154 -18.26 6.14 -2.91
CA ASP A 154 -19.37 7.08 -3.15
C ASP A 154 -20.60 6.42 -3.81
N ARG A 155 -20.39 5.48 -4.75
CA ARG A 155 -21.49 4.85 -5.51
C ARG A 155 -22.16 3.69 -4.80
N TYR A 156 -21.36 2.86 -4.11
CA TYR A 156 -21.83 1.59 -3.58
C TYR A 156 -21.73 1.53 -2.05
N GLY A 157 -21.23 2.59 -1.40
CA GLY A 157 -21.12 2.66 0.05
C GLY A 157 -20.00 1.78 0.62
N LEU A 158 -18.99 1.45 -0.19
CA LEU A 158 -17.86 0.65 0.30
C LEU A 158 -17.01 1.45 1.27
N ASP A 159 -16.48 0.77 2.25
CA ASP A 159 -15.45 1.26 3.17
C ASP A 159 -14.07 0.94 2.59
N ALA A 160 -13.39 1.92 1.99
CA ALA A 160 -12.14 1.76 1.29
C ALA A 160 -11.02 2.59 1.94
N VAL A 161 -9.98 1.93 2.44
CA VAL A 161 -8.83 2.60 3.04
C VAL A 161 -7.59 2.41 2.17
N SER A 162 -7.05 3.51 1.65
CA SER A 162 -5.82 3.55 0.86
C SER A 162 -4.62 3.85 1.75
N CYS A 163 -3.70 2.89 1.88
CA CYS A 163 -2.48 3.02 2.66
C CYS A 163 -1.33 3.45 1.74
N ARG A 164 -0.92 4.72 1.77
CA ARG A 164 0.26 5.22 1.06
C ARG A 164 1.52 4.76 1.79
N ILE A 165 1.96 3.54 1.47
CA ILE A 165 3.08 2.87 2.12
C ILE A 165 4.39 3.58 1.78
N GLY A 166 5.21 3.82 2.81
CA GLY A 166 6.59 4.29 2.70
C GLY A 166 7.57 3.15 2.35
N SER A 167 8.63 3.02 3.12
CA SER A 167 9.66 1.99 2.90
C SER A 167 9.44 0.80 3.84
N PHE A 168 8.77 -0.23 3.33
CA PHE A 168 8.55 -1.48 4.07
C PHE A 168 9.82 -2.33 4.05
N LEU A 169 10.55 -2.36 5.15
CA LEU A 169 11.84 -3.02 5.31
C LEU A 169 11.98 -3.58 6.74
N PRO A 170 12.79 -4.63 6.95
CA PRO A 170 13.12 -5.11 8.30
C PRO A 170 13.75 -4.03 9.18
N GLN A 171 14.62 -3.19 8.59
CA GLN A 171 15.28 -2.06 9.23
C GLN A 171 15.61 -0.97 8.21
N PRO A 172 15.80 0.30 8.63
CA PRO A 172 16.27 1.37 7.76
C PRO A 172 17.66 1.10 7.19
N GLU A 173 17.86 1.38 5.90
CA GLU A 173 19.14 1.16 5.19
C GLU A 173 19.77 2.46 4.68
N THR A 174 18.99 3.54 4.59
CA THR A 174 19.44 4.84 4.04
C THR A 174 18.94 5.99 4.90
N ALA A 175 19.55 7.17 4.77
CA ALA A 175 19.11 8.37 5.48
C ALA A 175 17.63 8.71 5.20
N ARG A 176 17.15 8.46 3.97
CA ARG A 176 15.74 8.63 3.61
C ARG A 176 14.84 7.68 4.40
N HIS A 177 15.26 6.44 4.62
CA HIS A 177 14.47 5.47 5.37
C HIS A 177 14.23 5.88 6.83
N LEU A 178 15.10 6.72 7.43
CA LEU A 178 14.84 7.27 8.76
C LEU A 178 13.58 8.14 8.84
N SER A 179 13.05 8.57 7.68
CA SER A 179 11.80 9.33 7.59
C SER A 179 10.63 8.49 7.05
N THR A 180 10.92 7.46 6.25
CA THR A 180 9.92 6.78 5.41
C THR A 180 9.68 5.32 5.82
N TRP A 181 10.43 4.80 6.77
CA TRP A 181 10.38 3.40 7.18
C TRP A 181 9.01 3.02 7.74
N LEU A 182 8.56 1.86 7.33
CA LEU A 182 7.45 1.11 7.90
C LEU A 182 7.99 -0.24 8.36
N SER A 183 8.02 -0.48 9.66
CA SER A 183 8.38 -1.77 10.22
C SER A 183 7.38 -2.86 9.84
N HIS A 184 7.79 -4.12 9.96
CA HIS A 184 6.89 -5.25 9.75
C HIS A 184 5.71 -5.22 10.74
N ASP A 185 5.98 -4.93 12.01
CA ASP A 185 4.97 -4.90 13.06
C ASP A 185 4.00 -3.72 12.87
N ASP A 186 4.49 -2.54 12.54
CA ASP A 186 3.64 -1.39 12.25
C ASP A 186 2.83 -1.56 10.97
N CYS A 187 3.36 -2.29 9.99
CA CYS A 187 2.58 -2.65 8.80
C CYS A 187 1.36 -3.51 9.17
N VAL A 188 1.54 -4.49 10.04
CA VAL A 188 0.42 -5.31 10.54
C VAL A 188 -0.57 -4.46 11.36
N ARG A 189 -0.08 -3.57 12.25
CA ARG A 189 -0.93 -2.63 13.01
C ARG A 189 -1.74 -1.73 12.08
N MET A 190 -1.13 -1.23 11.01
CA MET A 190 -1.77 -0.39 10.01
C MET A 190 -2.90 -1.11 9.27
N ILE A 191 -2.62 -2.32 8.77
CA ILE A 191 -3.63 -3.12 8.05
C ILE A 191 -4.77 -3.51 8.98
N GLU A 192 -4.48 -3.93 10.21
CA GLU A 192 -5.49 -4.25 11.24
C GLU A 192 -6.39 -3.04 11.54
N ALA A 193 -5.80 -1.87 11.76
CA ALA A 193 -6.54 -0.64 12.02
C ALA A 193 -7.46 -0.28 10.83
N ALA A 194 -6.95 -0.37 9.60
CA ALA A 194 -7.73 -0.10 8.39
C ALA A 194 -8.88 -1.12 8.19
N LEU A 195 -8.66 -2.39 8.54
CA LEU A 195 -9.68 -3.45 8.49
C LEU A 195 -10.80 -3.21 9.51
N THR A 196 -10.46 -2.73 10.70
CA THR A 196 -11.38 -2.65 11.86
C THR A 196 -11.93 -1.25 12.11
N ALA A 197 -11.47 -0.22 11.37
CA ALA A 197 -11.97 1.15 11.49
C ALA A 197 -13.48 1.23 11.34
N ALA A 198 -14.17 2.00 12.18
CA ALA A 198 -15.62 2.15 12.13
C ALA A 198 -16.04 3.08 11.00
N ALA A 199 -16.69 2.52 9.95
CA ALA A 199 -17.27 3.25 8.82
C ALA A 199 -16.38 4.38 8.24
N PRO A 200 -15.16 4.06 7.77
CA PRO A 200 -14.22 5.08 7.27
C PRO A 200 -14.69 5.74 5.97
N GLY A 201 -15.64 5.14 5.24
CA GLY A 201 -15.93 5.54 3.86
C GLY A 201 -14.69 5.42 3.00
N TYR A 202 -14.37 6.47 2.20
CA TYR A 202 -13.06 6.54 1.56
C TYR A 202 -12.07 7.31 2.45
N ALA A 203 -10.97 6.67 2.80
CA ALA A 203 -9.93 7.28 3.62
C ALA A 203 -8.53 6.98 3.07
N VAL A 204 -7.61 7.91 3.33
CA VAL A 204 -6.18 7.77 2.99
C VAL A 204 -5.36 7.93 4.25
N LEU A 205 -4.34 7.10 4.43
CA LEU A 205 -3.35 7.24 5.49
C LEU A 205 -1.94 7.03 4.94
N TYR A 206 -0.94 7.50 5.66
CA TYR A 206 0.46 7.19 5.36
C TYR A 206 0.94 6.00 6.19
N GLY A 207 1.42 4.97 5.45
CA GLY A 207 1.99 3.75 6.01
C GLY A 207 3.46 3.94 6.34
N ILE A 208 3.75 4.55 7.48
CA ILE A 208 5.08 4.70 8.08
C ILE A 208 5.01 4.41 9.57
N SER A 209 6.14 4.00 10.15
CA SER A 209 6.30 3.89 11.59
C SER A 209 6.30 5.27 12.28
N ALA A 210 6.34 5.32 13.60
CA ALA A 210 6.33 6.55 14.39
C ALA A 210 7.65 7.36 14.27
N ASN A 211 8.31 7.28 13.12
CA ASN A 211 9.64 7.84 12.86
C ASN A 211 9.79 9.28 13.35
N THR A 212 10.78 9.53 14.16
CA THR A 212 11.12 10.88 14.66
C THR A 212 11.36 11.87 13.51
N ARG A 213 11.97 11.41 12.39
CA ARG A 213 12.30 12.24 11.22
C ARG A 213 11.24 12.21 10.12
N ARG A 214 10.00 11.79 10.41
CA ARG A 214 8.93 11.65 9.41
C ARG A 214 8.55 12.96 8.74
N TRP A 215 8.10 12.84 7.50
CA TRP A 215 7.58 13.97 6.70
C TRP A 215 6.06 14.00 6.66
N TRP A 216 5.40 12.89 6.94
CA TRP A 216 3.96 12.72 6.81
C TRP A 216 3.25 12.81 8.14
N ASP A 217 2.06 13.36 8.07
CA ASP A 217 1.14 13.41 9.20
C ASP A 217 0.56 12.01 9.47
N LEU A 218 0.66 11.55 10.71
CA LEU A 218 0.09 10.28 11.16
C LEU A 218 -1.35 10.43 11.64
N GLU A 219 -1.86 11.65 11.79
CA GLU A 219 -3.18 11.90 12.34
C GLU A 219 -4.33 11.26 11.52
N PRO A 220 -4.28 11.25 10.16
CA PRO A 220 -5.25 10.50 9.37
C PRO A 220 -5.32 9.01 9.74
N GLY A 221 -4.17 8.38 9.93
CA GLY A 221 -4.09 6.99 10.38
C GLY A 221 -4.61 6.78 11.80
N ARG A 222 -4.28 7.69 12.72
CA ARG A 222 -4.76 7.64 14.12
C ARG A 222 -6.27 7.72 14.23
N ARG A 223 -6.90 8.54 13.39
CA ARG A 223 -8.38 8.60 13.33
C ARG A 223 -9.01 7.26 12.92
N LEU A 224 -8.25 6.40 12.23
CA LEU A 224 -8.65 5.04 11.85
C LEU A 224 -8.22 3.97 12.88
N GLY A 225 -7.51 4.38 13.95
CA GLY A 225 -6.99 3.48 14.98
C GLY A 225 -5.57 2.98 14.71
N TYR A 226 -4.86 3.53 13.72
CA TYR A 226 -3.46 3.19 13.47
C TYR A 226 -2.54 3.90 14.46
N GLU A 227 -1.97 3.15 15.39
CA GLU A 227 -1.00 3.64 16.37
C GLU A 227 0.35 2.95 16.11
N PRO A 228 1.22 3.54 15.25
CA PRO A 228 2.56 3.02 15.04
C PRO A 228 3.40 3.15 16.31
N ALA A 229 4.27 2.17 16.56
CA ALA A 229 5.07 2.09 17.77
C ALA A 229 6.59 2.13 17.53
N ASP A 230 7.04 1.71 16.35
CA ASP A 230 8.45 1.60 16.03
C ASP A 230 9.01 2.93 15.50
N ASP A 231 10.30 3.22 15.77
CA ASP A 231 10.96 4.44 15.32
C ASP A 231 12.30 4.12 14.62
N ALA A 232 12.45 4.57 13.39
CA ALA A 232 13.68 4.43 12.62
C ALA A 232 14.90 5.11 13.27
N GLU A 233 14.69 6.04 14.20
CA GLU A 233 15.77 6.75 14.91
C GLU A 233 16.66 5.78 15.71
N GLU A 234 16.14 4.64 16.15
CA GLU A 234 16.92 3.59 16.84
C GLU A 234 18.05 3.03 15.98
N PHE A 235 17.93 3.15 14.65
CA PHE A 235 18.90 2.68 13.67
C PHE A 235 19.81 3.79 13.13
N ALA A 236 19.65 5.05 13.54
CA ALA A 236 20.31 6.19 12.93
C ALA A 236 21.84 6.07 12.87
N ASP A 237 22.45 5.55 13.94
CA ASP A 237 23.90 5.36 14.03
C ASP A 237 24.43 4.23 13.12
N SER A 238 23.57 3.33 12.67
CA SER A 238 23.92 2.19 11.79
C SER A 238 23.75 2.52 10.31
N VAL A 239 23.03 3.60 9.98
CA VAL A 239 22.77 4.02 8.59
C VAL A 239 23.97 4.78 8.03
N PRO A 240 24.64 4.28 6.98
CA PRO A 240 25.79 4.97 6.40
C PRO A 240 25.38 6.22 5.64
N ALA A 241 26.20 7.27 5.70
CA ALA A 241 26.04 8.44 4.84
C ALA A 241 26.43 8.10 3.39
N ARG A 242 25.60 8.52 2.42
CA ARG A 242 25.80 8.30 0.98
C ARG A 242 25.80 9.63 0.22
N SER A 243 26.45 9.66 -0.94
CA SER A 243 26.45 10.83 -1.84
C SER A 243 25.05 11.19 -2.36
N GLU A 244 24.16 10.21 -2.47
CA GLU A 244 22.80 10.33 -2.98
C GLU A 244 21.80 10.90 -1.95
N ASP A 245 22.17 10.93 -0.67
CA ASP A 245 21.21 11.26 0.41
C ASP A 245 20.60 12.67 0.27
N GLU A 246 21.38 13.66 -0.16
CA GLU A 246 20.87 15.03 -0.39
C GLU A 246 19.86 15.07 -1.52
N PHE A 247 20.13 14.38 -2.62
CA PHE A 247 19.25 14.26 -3.77
C PHE A 247 17.96 13.50 -3.43
N GLU A 248 18.09 12.34 -2.78
CA GLU A 248 16.93 11.52 -2.37
C GLU A 248 16.08 12.23 -1.32
N ALA A 249 16.65 13.15 -0.55
CA ALA A 249 15.91 13.93 0.43
C ALA A 249 15.13 15.12 -0.16
N ALA A 250 15.29 15.45 -1.43
CA ALA A 250 14.64 16.62 -2.03
C ALA A 250 13.13 16.45 -2.23
N HIS A 251 12.70 15.22 -2.51
CA HIS A 251 11.29 14.88 -2.77
C HIS A 251 10.86 13.62 -2.00
N VAL A 252 9.57 13.50 -1.79
CA VAL A 252 8.95 12.36 -1.10
C VAL A 252 9.30 11.02 -1.75
N GLY A 253 9.30 10.96 -3.08
CA GLY A 253 9.60 9.73 -3.85
C GLY A 253 11.08 9.32 -3.84
N GLY A 254 11.97 10.17 -3.31
CA GLY A 254 13.39 9.86 -3.26
C GLY A 254 14.01 9.66 -4.64
N PRO A 255 14.76 8.55 -4.87
CA PRO A 255 15.44 8.31 -6.15
C PRO A 255 14.47 8.29 -7.35
N PHE A 256 13.23 7.82 -7.17
CA PHE A 256 12.23 7.76 -8.24
C PHE A 256 11.75 9.15 -8.72
N ALA A 257 11.99 10.20 -7.95
CA ALA A 257 11.75 11.56 -8.40
C ALA A 257 12.92 12.15 -9.20
N GLY A 258 13.97 11.39 -9.48
CA GLY A 258 15.16 11.79 -10.20
C GLY A 258 15.05 11.77 -11.72
N GLU A 259 16.05 12.40 -12.38
CA GLU A 259 16.08 12.52 -13.84
C GLU A 259 16.20 11.18 -14.58
N GLU A 260 16.79 10.17 -13.96
CA GLU A 260 16.94 8.84 -14.53
C GLU A 260 15.59 8.15 -14.80
N PHE A 261 14.54 8.53 -14.06
CA PHE A 261 13.18 8.04 -14.27
C PHE A 261 12.38 8.85 -15.31
N TYR A 262 12.89 9.98 -15.80
CA TYR A 262 12.23 10.78 -16.83
C TYR A 262 12.48 10.26 -18.24
N ARG A 263 13.73 9.94 -18.56
CA ARG A 263 14.16 9.67 -19.92
C ARG A 263 13.58 8.41 -20.56
N PRO A 264 13.54 7.25 -19.88
CA PRO A 264 13.03 6.04 -20.53
C PRO A 264 11.57 6.12 -20.97
N ALA A 265 10.79 7.00 -20.36
CA ALA A 265 9.38 7.20 -20.70
C ALA A 265 9.17 8.17 -21.88
N LEU A 266 10.13 9.10 -22.09
CA LEU A 266 10.04 10.14 -23.11
C LEU A 266 10.82 9.81 -24.38
N ASP A 267 11.88 9.01 -24.27
CA ASP A 267 12.78 8.64 -25.37
C ASP A 267 12.36 7.35 -26.09
N ARG A 268 11.17 6.82 -25.83
CA ARG A 268 10.65 5.68 -26.59
C ARG A 268 10.00 6.16 -27.88
N PRO A 269 10.45 5.62 -29.06
CA PRO A 269 9.86 5.93 -30.35
C PRO A 269 8.40 5.49 -30.44
#